data_6d5b9d078cb7f6055da89898be9b8aed
#
_entry.id   6d5b9d078cb7f6055da89898be9b8aed
#
_cell.length_a   1.000
_cell.length_b   1.000
_cell.length_c   1.000
_cell.angle_alpha   90.00
_cell.angle_beta   90.00
_cell.angle_gamma   90.00
#
_symmetry.space_group_name_H-M   'P 1'
#
loop_
_entity.id
_entity.type
_entity.pdbx_description
1 polymer ?
#
loop_
_entity_poly.entity_id
_entity_poly.type
_entity_poly.pdbx_seq_one_letter_code
_entity_poly.pdbx_strand_id
1 'polypeptide(L)'
;MNDRQKELLKLLIEMYIKTVKPVGSKSLVKKLKCSSATIRNDMVHLETLGYLEKTHLSSGRIPSQAGYKYYVDNLMKPKEITGDDVLKLQTILSNKDLVVSDAILKCMEIISEITNYTSVVLGKESKDQTLKQVNIVPLSDQKVVAVVITNTGYVENKQTNIPTNINVSEVVKSCEIINKNLVGTPLDEINAKLEYEIKPIIAKKIKQYEEVMSFFQDAFNDFSVKQSDVFFSGKTNILKQPEYNEPDKIKGIISKLENIELVKKIETDDDGVNIYIGEENKFDKDVTIIKTSYKLNNEEGTIAIIGPKRMEYDKVVYLLQFLKSYLERE
;
A
#
# COMPACT_ATOMS: atom_id res chain seq x y z
N MET A 1 -27.30 13.58 19.83
CA MET A 1 -26.47 14.81 19.93
C MET A 1 -27.21 16.00 19.28
N ASN A 2 -27.17 17.18 19.90
CA ASN A 2 -27.62 18.43 19.29
C ASN A 2 -26.48 19.03 18.43
N ASP A 3 -26.81 20.11 17.66
CA ASP A 3 -25.86 20.68 16.70
C ASP A 3 -24.62 21.28 17.38
N ARG A 4 -24.77 21.88 18.59
CA ARG A 4 -23.60 22.36 19.36
C ARG A 4 -22.68 21.22 19.77
N GLN A 5 -23.22 20.09 20.16
CA GLN A 5 -22.43 18.90 20.53
C GLN A 5 -21.72 18.26 19.33
N LYS A 6 -22.36 18.25 18.16
CA LYS A 6 -21.73 17.83 16.90
C LYS A 6 -20.56 18.75 16.54
N GLU A 7 -20.78 20.06 16.63
CA GLU A 7 -19.72 21.05 16.35
C GLU A 7 -18.59 20.97 17.39
N LEU A 8 -18.92 20.74 18.67
CA LEU A 8 -17.94 20.51 19.72
C LEU A 8 -17.07 19.28 19.40
N LEU A 9 -17.69 18.15 19.05
CA LEU A 9 -16.99 16.92 18.72
C LEU A 9 -16.05 17.12 17.53
N LYS A 10 -16.56 17.77 16.47
CA LYS A 10 -15.77 18.10 15.27
C LYS A 10 -14.54 18.93 15.62
N LEU A 11 -14.73 20.05 16.29
CA LEU A 11 -13.64 20.97 16.67
C LEU A 11 -12.62 20.30 17.61
N LEU A 12 -13.09 19.44 18.52
CA LEU A 12 -12.23 18.71 19.44
C LEU A 12 -11.35 17.72 18.69
N ILE A 13 -11.92 16.96 17.76
CA ILE A 13 -11.18 15.98 16.93
C ILE A 13 -10.16 16.71 16.06
N GLU A 14 -10.55 17.77 15.36
CA GLU A 14 -9.64 18.56 14.52
C GLU A 14 -8.47 19.17 15.32
N MET A 15 -8.74 19.62 16.55
CA MET A 15 -7.68 20.11 17.44
C MET A 15 -6.77 18.98 17.90
N TYR A 16 -7.32 17.85 18.27
CA TYR A 16 -6.52 16.70 18.73
C TYR A 16 -5.64 16.14 17.61
N ILE A 17 -6.16 16.03 16.39
CA ILE A 17 -5.36 15.62 15.21
C ILE A 17 -4.12 16.50 15.06
N LYS A 18 -4.28 17.82 15.21
CA LYS A 18 -3.17 18.78 15.04
C LYS A 18 -2.19 18.84 16.19
N THR A 19 -2.68 18.68 17.42
CA THR A 19 -1.86 18.98 18.60
C THR A 19 -1.38 17.76 19.36
N VAL A 20 -2.02 16.61 19.17
CA VAL A 20 -1.81 15.36 19.91
C VAL A 20 -1.95 15.54 21.43
N LYS A 21 -2.60 16.60 21.86
CA LYS A 21 -2.78 16.95 23.29
C LYS A 21 -4.25 16.89 23.66
N PRO A 22 -4.59 16.33 24.84
CA PRO A 22 -5.96 16.35 25.33
C PRO A 22 -6.57 17.75 25.29
N VAL A 23 -7.78 17.86 24.75
CA VAL A 23 -8.44 19.15 24.51
C VAL A 23 -9.25 19.55 25.73
N GLY A 24 -8.95 20.71 26.31
CA GLY A 24 -9.68 21.27 27.45
C GLY A 24 -10.82 22.19 27.00
N SER A 25 -11.87 22.31 27.81
CA SER A 25 -13.03 23.18 27.50
C SER A 25 -12.68 24.65 27.23
N LYS A 26 -11.65 25.17 27.90
CA LYS A 26 -11.19 26.58 27.74
C LYS A 26 -10.70 26.88 26.31
N SER A 27 -10.07 25.94 25.65
CA SER A 27 -9.54 26.14 24.28
C SER A 27 -10.62 26.27 23.21
N LEU A 28 -11.86 25.83 23.51
CA LEU A 28 -12.99 25.82 22.59
C LEU A 28 -13.97 26.98 22.81
N VAL A 29 -13.81 27.76 23.89
CA VAL A 29 -14.73 28.87 24.25
C VAL A 29 -14.91 29.88 23.11
N LYS A 30 -13.80 30.32 22.51
CA LYS A 30 -13.86 31.30 21.41
C LYS A 30 -14.53 30.75 20.16
N LYS A 31 -14.35 29.48 19.86
CA LYS A 31 -14.89 28.82 18.65
C LYS A 31 -16.39 28.54 18.80
N LEU A 32 -16.80 28.02 19.95
CA LEU A 32 -18.19 27.64 20.21
C LEU A 32 -19.03 28.79 20.76
N LYS A 33 -18.42 29.94 21.12
CA LYS A 33 -19.10 31.12 21.72
C LYS A 33 -19.94 30.76 22.95
N CYS A 34 -19.48 29.79 23.74
CA CYS A 34 -20.15 29.29 24.95
C CYS A 34 -19.21 29.34 26.15
N SER A 35 -19.81 29.32 27.36
CA SER A 35 -19.01 29.26 28.59
C SER A 35 -18.19 27.94 28.68
N SER A 36 -17.04 28.01 29.35
CA SER A 36 -16.23 26.78 29.60
C SER A 36 -16.99 25.74 30.42
N ALA A 37 -17.93 26.16 31.29
CA ALA A 37 -18.81 25.26 32.05
C ALA A 37 -19.76 24.51 31.13
N THR A 38 -20.42 25.23 30.20
CA THR A 38 -21.32 24.63 29.20
C THR A 38 -20.58 23.60 28.32
N ILE A 39 -19.41 23.98 27.84
CA ILE A 39 -18.58 23.09 27.02
C ILE A 39 -18.15 21.84 27.80
N ARG A 40 -17.79 21.98 29.09
CA ARG A 40 -17.45 20.85 29.96
C ARG A 40 -18.60 19.88 30.11
N ASN A 41 -19.85 20.39 30.33
CA ASN A 41 -21.05 19.56 30.43
C ASN A 41 -21.32 18.79 29.12
N ASP A 42 -21.17 19.45 27.97
CA ASP A 42 -21.27 18.78 26.65
C ASP A 42 -20.19 17.74 26.43
N MET A 43 -18.94 17.99 26.88
CA MET A 43 -17.87 16.99 26.82
C MET A 43 -18.19 15.76 27.69
N VAL A 44 -18.75 15.96 28.90
CA VAL A 44 -19.18 14.83 29.77
C VAL A 44 -20.29 14.04 29.09
N HIS A 45 -21.25 14.72 28.45
CA HIS A 45 -22.29 14.02 27.70
C HIS A 45 -21.74 13.22 26.53
N LEU A 46 -20.81 13.79 25.75
CA LEU A 46 -20.14 13.08 24.64
C LEU A 46 -19.27 11.89 25.14
N GLU A 47 -18.69 12.01 26.32
CA GLU A 47 -17.97 10.91 27.00
C GLU A 47 -18.96 9.78 27.40
N THR A 48 -20.11 10.13 27.96
CA THR A 48 -21.19 9.17 28.29
C THR A 48 -21.72 8.45 27.05
N LEU A 49 -21.78 9.14 25.91
CA LEU A 49 -22.14 8.54 24.61
C LEU A 49 -21.01 7.72 23.97
N GLY A 50 -19.84 7.66 24.59
CA GLY A 50 -18.68 6.90 24.12
C GLY A 50 -17.87 7.56 22.98
N TYR A 51 -18.13 8.83 22.63
CA TYR A 51 -17.39 9.53 21.58
C TYR A 51 -16.09 10.18 22.05
N LEU A 52 -15.96 10.43 23.34
CA LEU A 52 -14.78 11.01 23.98
C LEU A 52 -14.31 10.15 25.13
N GLU A 53 -13.02 10.23 25.42
CA GLU A 53 -12.36 9.56 26.54
C GLU A 53 -11.64 10.59 27.41
N LYS A 54 -11.57 10.28 28.72
CA LYS A 54 -10.81 11.06 29.68
C LYS A 54 -9.43 10.42 29.86
N THR A 55 -8.38 11.21 29.73
CA THR A 55 -7.04 10.75 30.06
C THR A 55 -6.77 10.82 31.56
N HIS A 56 -6.03 9.86 32.10
CA HIS A 56 -5.70 9.79 33.55
C HIS A 56 -4.89 11.01 34.04
N LEU A 57 -4.19 11.70 33.14
CA LEU A 57 -3.23 12.77 33.46
C LEU A 57 -3.78 14.18 33.27
N SER A 58 -5.00 14.37 32.74
CA SER A 58 -5.53 15.71 32.47
C SER A 58 -7.04 15.79 32.59
N SER A 59 -7.57 17.03 32.80
CA SER A 59 -9.00 17.31 32.70
C SER A 59 -9.52 17.43 31.27
N GLY A 60 -8.63 17.32 30.26
CA GLY A 60 -8.97 17.33 28.84
C GLY A 60 -9.64 16.04 28.37
N ARG A 61 -10.14 16.05 27.15
CA ARG A 61 -10.72 14.88 26.47
C ARG A 61 -9.95 14.59 25.20
N ILE A 62 -9.93 13.32 24.84
CA ILE A 62 -9.44 12.82 23.56
C ILE A 62 -10.58 12.10 22.83
N PRO A 63 -10.55 12.03 21.50
CA PRO A 63 -11.52 11.24 20.76
C PRO A 63 -11.36 9.74 21.03
N SER A 64 -12.47 9.03 21.20
CA SER A 64 -12.50 7.58 21.14
C SER A 64 -12.51 7.09 19.69
N GLN A 65 -12.37 5.77 19.48
CA GLN A 65 -12.56 5.17 18.16
C GLN A 65 -13.96 5.47 17.58
N ALA A 66 -15.00 5.36 18.40
CA ALA A 66 -16.37 5.71 18.01
C ALA A 66 -16.51 7.21 17.67
N GLY A 67 -15.77 8.08 18.38
CA GLY A 67 -15.72 9.50 18.09
C GLY A 67 -15.12 9.79 16.71
N TYR A 68 -14.00 9.17 16.37
CA TYR A 68 -13.42 9.30 15.04
C TYR A 68 -14.35 8.76 13.95
N LYS A 69 -14.97 7.59 14.19
CA LYS A 69 -15.93 7.02 13.24
C LYS A 69 -17.10 7.96 12.99
N TYR A 70 -17.71 8.47 14.05
CA TYR A 70 -18.81 9.43 13.91
C TYR A 70 -18.39 10.71 13.16
N TYR A 71 -17.17 11.20 13.43
CA TYR A 71 -16.61 12.36 12.73
C TYR A 71 -16.49 12.11 11.23
N VAL A 72 -15.91 10.99 10.85
CA VAL A 72 -15.71 10.62 9.44
C VAL A 72 -17.05 10.44 8.72
N ASP A 73 -17.99 9.72 9.33
CA ASP A 73 -19.26 9.37 8.70
C ASP A 73 -20.25 10.55 8.61
N ASN A 74 -20.17 11.53 9.53
CA ASN A 74 -21.22 12.53 9.67
C ASN A 74 -20.75 14.00 9.67
N LEU A 75 -19.50 14.30 10.03
CA LEU A 75 -19.04 15.66 10.32
C LEU A 75 -17.92 16.14 9.39
N MET A 76 -17.12 15.22 8.90
CA MET A 76 -16.02 15.52 8.00
C MET A 76 -16.53 15.91 6.61
N LYS A 77 -15.85 16.86 6.00
CA LYS A 77 -15.98 17.14 4.56
C LYS A 77 -14.59 17.07 3.95
N PRO A 78 -14.42 16.35 2.84
CA PRO A 78 -13.15 16.37 2.12
C PRO A 78 -12.74 17.81 1.85
N LYS A 79 -11.51 18.14 2.17
CA LYS A 79 -10.99 19.48 1.99
C LYS A 79 -10.17 19.51 0.71
N GLU A 80 -10.59 20.32 -0.25
CA GLU A 80 -9.79 20.56 -1.45
C GLU A 80 -8.40 21.04 -1.05
N ILE A 81 -7.39 20.33 -1.54
CA ILE A 81 -5.99 20.71 -1.42
C ILE A 81 -5.65 21.48 -2.68
N THR A 82 -5.16 22.67 -2.50
CA THR A 82 -4.73 23.55 -3.59
C THR A 82 -3.24 23.83 -3.44
N GLY A 83 -2.56 24.13 -4.54
CA GLY A 83 -1.16 24.53 -4.54
C GLY A 83 -0.21 23.48 -5.08
N ASP A 84 1.06 23.58 -4.68
CA ASP A 84 2.17 22.82 -5.24
C ASP A 84 2.00 21.29 -5.15
N ASP A 85 1.32 20.81 -4.13
CA ASP A 85 1.14 19.37 -3.89
C ASP A 85 0.26 18.71 -4.96
N VAL A 86 -0.88 19.35 -5.30
CA VAL A 86 -1.77 18.88 -6.38
C VAL A 86 -1.09 19.03 -7.74
N LEU A 87 -0.34 20.12 -7.94
CA LEU A 87 0.39 20.34 -9.17
C LEU A 87 1.44 19.26 -9.42
N LYS A 88 2.16 18.81 -8.39
CA LYS A 88 3.10 17.68 -8.49
C LYS A 88 2.41 16.42 -8.95
N LEU A 89 1.26 16.06 -8.35
CA LEU A 89 0.49 14.90 -8.74
C LEU A 89 0.00 15.02 -10.20
N GLN A 90 -0.53 16.16 -10.59
CA GLN A 90 -0.97 16.41 -11.95
C GLN A 90 0.17 16.29 -12.97
N THR A 91 1.36 16.79 -12.62
CA THR A 91 2.54 16.72 -13.51
C THR A 91 2.96 15.28 -13.76
N ILE A 92 2.93 14.42 -12.74
CA ILE A 92 3.24 12.98 -12.89
C ILE A 92 2.20 12.30 -13.75
N LEU A 93 0.93 12.50 -13.41
CA LEU A 93 -0.19 11.85 -14.09
C LEU A 93 -0.32 12.27 -15.56
N SER A 94 0.03 13.52 -15.91
CA SER A 94 0.02 14.01 -17.30
C SER A 94 1.23 13.57 -18.13
N ASN A 95 2.20 12.89 -17.52
CA ASN A 95 3.41 12.46 -18.24
C ASN A 95 3.15 11.18 -19.02
N LYS A 96 2.94 11.33 -20.32
CA LYS A 96 2.67 10.22 -21.26
C LYS A 96 3.83 9.26 -21.48
N ASP A 97 5.04 9.62 -21.04
CA ASP A 97 6.23 8.75 -21.13
C ASP A 97 6.32 7.76 -19.97
N LEU A 98 5.52 7.94 -18.91
CA LEU A 98 5.46 7.03 -17.77
C LEU A 98 4.46 5.90 -18.03
N VAL A 99 4.89 4.68 -17.69
CA VAL A 99 3.96 3.56 -17.56
C VAL A 99 3.02 3.85 -16.40
N VAL A 100 1.78 3.47 -16.52
CA VAL A 100 0.72 3.78 -15.56
C VAL A 100 1.05 3.30 -14.14
N SER A 101 1.55 2.09 -14.00
CA SER A 101 2.00 1.55 -12.70
C SER A 101 3.06 2.44 -12.05
N ASP A 102 4.03 2.94 -12.82
CA ASP A 102 5.07 3.85 -12.31
C ASP A 102 4.49 5.21 -11.90
N ALA A 103 3.50 5.71 -12.64
CA ALA A 103 2.82 6.95 -12.30
C ALA A 103 2.05 6.82 -10.97
N ILE A 104 1.35 5.70 -10.76
CA ILE A 104 0.66 5.40 -9.49
C ILE A 104 1.67 5.34 -8.34
N LEU A 105 2.77 4.60 -8.50
CA LEU A 105 3.80 4.48 -7.46
C LEU A 105 4.39 5.85 -7.08
N LYS A 106 4.73 6.67 -8.06
CA LYS A 106 5.24 8.04 -7.83
C LYS A 106 4.21 8.94 -7.16
N CYS A 107 2.95 8.85 -7.55
CA CYS A 107 1.88 9.60 -6.88
C CYS A 107 1.71 9.18 -5.41
N MET A 108 1.76 7.88 -5.13
CA MET A 108 1.65 7.37 -3.78
C MET A 108 2.88 7.72 -2.92
N GLU A 109 4.07 7.83 -3.52
CA GLU A 109 5.25 8.36 -2.85
C GLU A 109 5.04 9.83 -2.42
N ILE A 110 4.59 10.68 -3.33
CA ILE A 110 4.27 12.08 -3.02
C ILE A 110 3.16 12.18 -1.96
N ILE A 111 2.10 11.38 -2.07
CA ILE A 111 1.03 11.36 -1.06
C ILE A 111 1.58 10.97 0.31
N SER A 112 2.49 9.99 0.36
CA SER A 112 3.16 9.60 1.60
C SER A 112 4.01 10.73 2.19
N GLU A 113 4.74 11.47 1.37
CA GLU A 113 5.51 12.64 1.80
C GLU A 113 4.63 13.77 2.33
N ILE A 114 3.57 14.13 1.59
CA ILE A 114 2.64 15.21 1.95
C ILE A 114 1.90 14.92 3.26
N THR A 115 1.53 13.65 3.48
CA THR A 115 0.71 13.24 4.62
C THR A 115 1.54 12.80 5.83
N ASN A 116 2.81 12.45 5.63
CA ASN A 116 3.67 11.76 6.60
C ASN A 116 3.06 10.43 7.10
N TYR A 117 2.32 9.73 6.24
CA TYR A 117 1.79 8.39 6.51
C TYR A 117 2.42 7.37 5.56
N THR A 118 2.24 6.09 5.86
CA THR A 118 2.69 5.01 4.97
C THR A 118 1.67 4.81 3.87
N SER A 119 2.12 4.85 2.62
CA SER A 119 1.29 4.50 1.47
C SER A 119 1.57 3.08 1.01
N VAL A 120 0.53 2.42 0.50
CA VAL A 120 0.57 1.06 -0.01
C VAL A 120 -0.13 1.02 -1.35
N VAL A 121 0.49 0.39 -2.33
CA VAL A 121 -0.16 -0.01 -3.59
C VAL A 121 -0.19 -1.52 -3.62
N LEU A 122 -1.38 -2.07 -3.79
CA LEU A 122 -1.61 -3.48 -4.00
C LEU A 122 -2.09 -3.64 -5.44
N GLY A 123 -1.27 -4.25 -6.30
CA GLY A 123 -1.76 -4.73 -7.58
C GLY A 123 -2.73 -5.90 -7.35
N LYS A 124 -3.73 -6.04 -8.19
CA LYS A 124 -4.53 -7.27 -8.19
C LYS A 124 -3.64 -8.39 -8.71
N GLU A 125 -3.60 -9.53 -8.02
CA GLU A 125 -2.95 -10.70 -8.57
C GLU A 125 -3.55 -10.97 -9.95
N SER A 126 -2.80 -10.64 -10.99
CA SER A 126 -3.22 -10.94 -12.34
C SER A 126 -3.08 -12.44 -12.54
N LYS A 127 -4.14 -13.18 -12.21
CA LYS A 127 -4.25 -14.61 -12.57
C LYS A 127 -4.08 -14.85 -14.08
N ASP A 128 -4.12 -13.78 -14.85
CA ASP A 128 -4.04 -13.78 -16.31
C ASP A 128 -2.65 -13.36 -16.82
N GLN A 129 -1.68 -13.08 -15.95
CA GLN A 129 -0.32 -12.83 -16.40
C GLN A 129 0.33 -14.12 -16.89
N THR A 130 0.67 -14.11 -18.16
CA THR A 130 1.33 -15.26 -18.79
C THR A 130 2.74 -14.91 -19.23
N LEU A 131 3.59 -15.90 -19.29
CA LEU A 131 4.92 -15.75 -19.83
C LEU A 131 4.86 -15.39 -21.33
N LYS A 132 5.46 -14.29 -21.70
CA LYS A 132 5.61 -13.87 -23.11
C LYS A 132 6.96 -14.28 -23.67
N GLN A 133 8.01 -14.12 -22.88
CA GLN A 133 9.38 -14.45 -23.32
C GLN A 133 10.34 -14.53 -22.15
N VAL A 134 11.32 -15.41 -22.24
CA VAL A 134 12.53 -15.44 -21.41
C VAL A 134 13.74 -15.21 -22.31
N ASN A 135 14.66 -14.36 -21.87
CA ASN A 135 15.94 -14.14 -22.55
C ASN A 135 17.08 -14.30 -21.57
N ILE A 136 18.15 -14.94 -22.01
CA ILE A 136 19.41 -15.03 -21.29
C ILE A 136 20.45 -14.24 -22.05
N VAL A 137 20.98 -13.19 -21.43
CA VAL A 137 22.01 -12.32 -21.99
C VAL A 137 23.33 -12.61 -21.31
N PRO A 138 24.30 -13.26 -21.99
CA PRO A 138 25.61 -13.49 -21.40
C PRO A 138 26.38 -12.19 -21.17
N LEU A 139 26.94 -12.02 -19.96
CA LEU A 139 27.86 -10.92 -19.63
C LEU A 139 29.32 -11.41 -19.61
N SER A 140 29.54 -12.69 -19.22
CA SER A 140 30.82 -13.38 -19.25
C SER A 140 30.57 -14.89 -19.27
N ASP A 141 31.64 -15.71 -19.23
CA ASP A 141 31.52 -17.16 -19.22
C ASP A 141 30.76 -17.73 -18.01
N GLN A 142 30.63 -16.96 -16.95
CA GLN A 142 29.96 -17.39 -15.71
C GLN A 142 28.88 -16.38 -15.22
N LYS A 143 28.58 -15.35 -16.00
CA LYS A 143 27.65 -14.30 -15.59
C LYS A 143 26.66 -14.00 -16.69
N VAL A 144 25.37 -14.00 -16.33
CA VAL A 144 24.28 -13.70 -17.26
C VAL A 144 23.27 -12.76 -16.63
N VAL A 145 22.49 -12.11 -17.48
CA VAL A 145 21.22 -11.47 -17.10
C VAL A 145 20.10 -12.33 -17.65
N ALA A 146 19.27 -12.86 -16.77
CA ALA A 146 18.00 -13.46 -17.12
C ALA A 146 16.95 -12.34 -17.20
N VAL A 147 16.23 -12.26 -18.32
CA VAL A 147 15.16 -11.30 -18.56
C VAL A 147 13.87 -12.05 -18.81
N VAL A 148 12.85 -11.82 -18.00
CA VAL A 148 11.52 -12.42 -18.15
C VAL A 148 10.53 -11.33 -18.54
N ILE A 149 9.72 -11.58 -19.56
CA ILE A 149 8.75 -10.66 -20.11
C ILE A 149 7.35 -11.30 -20.03
N THR A 150 6.38 -10.57 -19.54
CA THR A 150 4.99 -11.01 -19.48
C THR A 150 4.14 -10.50 -20.64
N ASN A 151 2.96 -11.05 -20.84
CA ASN A 151 1.97 -10.59 -21.81
C ASN A 151 1.52 -9.14 -21.56
N THR A 152 1.57 -8.67 -20.31
CA THR A 152 1.25 -7.28 -19.93
C THR A 152 2.37 -6.29 -20.24
N GLY A 153 3.55 -6.77 -20.69
CA GLY A 153 4.72 -5.95 -20.96
C GLY A 153 5.61 -5.71 -19.73
N TYR A 154 5.29 -6.31 -18.60
CA TYR A 154 6.20 -6.26 -17.44
C TYR A 154 7.50 -7.00 -17.74
N VAL A 155 8.61 -6.38 -17.39
CA VAL A 155 9.96 -6.90 -17.63
C VAL A 155 10.72 -6.96 -16.32
N GLU A 156 11.08 -8.16 -15.93
CA GLU A 156 11.99 -8.38 -14.80
C GLU A 156 13.35 -8.83 -15.31
N ASN A 157 14.40 -8.36 -14.68
CA ASN A 157 15.76 -8.79 -15.00
C ASN A 157 16.51 -9.16 -13.73
N LYS A 158 17.31 -10.22 -13.83
CA LYS A 158 18.16 -10.70 -12.73
C LYS A 158 19.55 -11.02 -13.24
N GLN A 159 20.53 -10.35 -12.66
CA GLN A 159 21.93 -10.74 -12.87
C GLN A 159 22.26 -11.90 -11.93
N THR A 160 22.74 -13.02 -12.48
CA THR A 160 23.07 -14.22 -11.72
C THR A 160 24.30 -14.89 -12.26
N ASN A 161 24.95 -15.71 -11.44
CA ASN A 161 26.10 -16.51 -11.84
C ASN A 161 25.64 -17.89 -12.30
N ILE A 162 26.25 -18.38 -13.36
CA ILE A 162 26.10 -19.76 -13.80
C ILE A 162 27.13 -20.62 -13.05
N PRO A 163 26.76 -21.80 -12.53
CA PRO A 163 27.70 -22.74 -11.94
C PRO A 163 28.84 -23.08 -12.91
N THR A 164 30.07 -23.26 -12.40
CA THR A 164 31.29 -23.45 -13.21
C THR A 164 31.28 -24.72 -14.06
N ASN A 165 30.42 -25.68 -13.75
CA ASN A 165 30.24 -26.94 -14.46
C ASN A 165 29.23 -26.86 -15.62
N ILE A 166 28.59 -25.69 -15.83
CA ILE A 166 27.61 -25.48 -16.91
C ILE A 166 28.18 -24.51 -17.93
N ASN A 167 27.97 -24.82 -19.21
CA ASN A 167 28.30 -23.89 -20.29
C ASN A 167 27.15 -22.90 -20.53
N VAL A 168 27.47 -21.61 -20.69
CA VAL A 168 26.50 -20.57 -21.03
C VAL A 168 25.66 -20.96 -22.25
N SER A 169 26.23 -21.62 -23.23
CA SER A 169 25.53 -22.08 -24.44
C SER A 169 24.42 -23.12 -24.12
N GLU A 170 24.59 -23.92 -23.06
CA GLU A 170 23.58 -24.89 -22.62
C GLU A 170 22.39 -24.17 -21.94
N VAL A 171 22.66 -23.12 -21.17
CA VAL A 171 21.63 -22.29 -20.57
C VAL A 171 20.80 -21.56 -21.65
N VAL A 172 21.48 -21.01 -22.67
CA VAL A 172 20.81 -20.34 -23.80
C VAL A 172 19.94 -21.32 -24.59
N LYS A 173 20.45 -22.53 -24.89
CA LYS A 173 19.64 -23.58 -25.56
C LYS A 173 18.45 -24.03 -24.73
N SER A 174 18.62 -24.12 -23.42
CA SER A 174 17.50 -24.43 -22.51
C SER A 174 16.45 -23.33 -22.48
N CYS A 175 16.87 -22.07 -22.57
CA CYS A 175 15.97 -20.93 -22.68
C CYS A 175 15.09 -21.01 -23.95
N GLU A 176 15.64 -21.47 -25.09
CA GLU A 176 14.85 -21.69 -26.30
C GLU A 176 13.79 -22.80 -26.11
N ILE A 177 14.14 -23.86 -25.38
CA ILE A 177 13.18 -24.96 -25.04
C ILE A 177 12.08 -24.41 -24.13
N ILE A 178 12.43 -23.61 -23.14
CA ILE A 178 11.49 -22.97 -22.22
C ILE A 178 10.53 -22.08 -23.00
N ASN A 179 11.03 -21.17 -23.82
CA ASN A 179 10.21 -20.28 -24.63
C ASN A 179 9.23 -21.06 -25.55
N LYS A 180 9.73 -22.12 -26.17
CA LYS A 180 8.89 -22.93 -27.08
C LYS A 180 7.70 -23.60 -26.37
N ASN A 181 7.86 -23.97 -25.10
CA ASN A 181 6.88 -24.80 -24.39
C ASN A 181 6.09 -24.03 -23.31
N LEU A 182 6.65 -22.94 -22.75
CA LEU A 182 6.05 -22.23 -21.63
C LEU A 182 5.48 -20.84 -21.97
N VAL A 183 5.72 -20.32 -23.18
CA VAL A 183 5.07 -19.06 -23.63
C VAL A 183 3.56 -19.26 -23.58
N GLY A 184 2.84 -18.28 -22.99
CA GLY A 184 1.39 -18.34 -22.73
C GLY A 184 1.00 -19.07 -21.45
N THR A 185 1.94 -19.65 -20.71
CA THR A 185 1.67 -20.28 -19.40
C THR A 185 1.45 -19.20 -18.34
N PRO A 186 0.42 -19.35 -17.47
CA PRO A 186 0.27 -18.55 -16.28
C PRO A 186 1.53 -18.60 -15.40
N LEU A 187 1.93 -17.47 -14.82
CA LEU A 187 3.21 -17.37 -14.10
C LEU A 187 3.26 -18.24 -12.85
N ASP A 188 2.13 -18.45 -12.19
CA ASP A 188 1.98 -19.33 -11.03
C ASP A 188 2.14 -20.83 -11.37
N GLU A 189 1.89 -21.21 -12.63
CA GLU A 189 2.05 -22.59 -13.12
C GLU A 189 3.48 -22.88 -13.62
N ILE A 190 4.31 -21.86 -13.87
CA ILE A 190 5.62 -22.03 -14.54
C ILE A 190 6.50 -23.02 -13.80
N ASN A 191 6.64 -22.90 -12.48
CA ASN A 191 7.52 -23.78 -11.69
C ASN A 191 7.07 -25.25 -11.74
N ALA A 192 5.77 -25.48 -11.72
CA ALA A 192 5.23 -26.84 -11.86
C ALA A 192 5.53 -27.39 -13.26
N LYS A 193 5.29 -26.62 -14.32
CA LYS A 193 5.59 -27.04 -15.69
C LYS A 193 7.08 -27.18 -15.98
N LEU A 194 7.92 -26.37 -15.38
CA LEU A 194 9.38 -26.53 -15.44
C LEU A 194 9.79 -27.93 -14.92
N GLU A 195 9.28 -28.32 -13.76
CA GLU A 195 9.63 -29.63 -13.16
C GLU A 195 9.04 -30.80 -13.92
N TYR A 196 7.77 -30.76 -14.30
CA TYR A 196 7.07 -31.91 -14.85
C TYR A 196 7.14 -32.02 -16.38
N GLU A 197 7.20 -30.91 -17.11
CA GLU A 197 7.17 -30.91 -18.57
C GLU A 197 8.54 -30.59 -19.19
N ILE A 198 9.27 -29.61 -18.68
CA ILE A 198 10.51 -29.11 -19.29
C ILE A 198 11.74 -29.93 -18.88
N LYS A 199 11.84 -30.30 -17.59
CA LYS A 199 12.96 -31.07 -17.06
C LYS A 199 13.20 -32.38 -17.84
N PRO A 200 12.20 -33.19 -18.19
CA PRO A 200 12.39 -34.39 -19.01
C PRO A 200 12.91 -34.10 -20.43
N ILE A 201 12.60 -32.94 -20.99
CA ILE A 201 13.05 -32.54 -22.34
C ILE A 201 14.50 -32.09 -22.29
N ILE A 202 14.89 -31.30 -21.28
CA ILE A 202 16.24 -30.80 -21.10
C ILE A 202 17.18 -31.97 -20.74
N ALA A 203 16.76 -32.90 -19.87
CA ALA A 203 17.53 -34.07 -19.46
C ALA A 203 17.97 -34.98 -20.64
N LYS A 204 17.18 -35.00 -21.71
CA LYS A 204 17.54 -35.74 -22.93
C LYS A 204 18.64 -35.08 -23.77
N LYS A 205 18.89 -33.79 -23.55
CA LYS A 205 19.77 -32.96 -24.40
C LYS A 205 21.01 -32.44 -23.69
N ILE A 206 20.94 -32.28 -22.36
CA ILE A 206 21.98 -31.66 -21.55
C ILE A 206 22.32 -32.56 -20.40
N LYS A 207 23.64 -32.81 -20.21
CA LYS A 207 24.13 -33.72 -19.15
C LYS A 207 23.93 -33.13 -17.75
N GLN A 208 24.18 -31.82 -17.59
CA GLN A 208 24.03 -31.08 -16.34
C GLN A 208 22.63 -30.47 -16.21
N TYR A 209 21.61 -31.21 -16.56
CA TYR A 209 20.22 -30.70 -16.62
C TYR A 209 19.70 -30.26 -15.25
N GLU A 210 20.13 -30.86 -14.16
CA GLU A 210 19.65 -30.53 -12.81
C GLU A 210 20.08 -29.12 -12.42
N GLU A 211 21.34 -28.77 -12.64
CA GLU A 211 21.88 -27.44 -12.35
C GLU A 211 21.24 -26.35 -13.27
N VAL A 212 21.04 -26.70 -14.54
CA VAL A 212 20.35 -25.81 -15.48
C VAL A 212 18.90 -25.58 -15.02
N MET A 213 18.21 -26.62 -14.56
CA MET A 213 16.85 -26.51 -14.04
C MET A 213 16.81 -25.68 -12.76
N SER A 214 17.73 -25.93 -11.82
CA SER A 214 17.84 -25.11 -10.60
C SER A 214 18.05 -23.63 -10.93
N PHE A 215 18.92 -23.33 -11.91
CA PHE A 215 19.13 -21.96 -12.38
C PHE A 215 17.81 -21.29 -12.84
N PHE A 216 17.01 -21.98 -13.65
CA PHE A 216 15.73 -21.45 -14.13
C PHE A 216 14.67 -21.38 -13.01
N GLN A 217 14.60 -22.37 -12.14
CA GLN A 217 13.71 -22.35 -10.97
C GLN A 217 14.03 -21.16 -10.07
N ASP A 218 15.31 -20.91 -9.78
CA ASP A 218 15.73 -19.74 -8.99
C ASP A 218 15.39 -18.42 -9.68
N ALA A 219 15.57 -18.35 -11.01
CA ALA A 219 15.19 -17.17 -11.78
C ALA A 219 13.67 -16.91 -11.71
N PHE A 220 12.87 -17.95 -11.86
CA PHE A 220 11.40 -17.83 -11.80
C PHE A 220 10.84 -17.72 -10.38
N ASN A 221 11.47 -18.35 -9.36
CA ASN A 221 11.06 -18.17 -7.96
C ASN A 221 11.22 -16.73 -7.50
N ASP A 222 12.37 -16.11 -7.81
CA ASP A 222 12.55 -14.69 -7.49
C ASP A 222 11.57 -13.80 -8.23
N PHE A 223 11.19 -14.19 -9.44
CA PHE A 223 10.19 -13.52 -10.23
C PHE A 223 8.80 -13.63 -9.59
N SER A 224 8.40 -14.82 -9.14
CA SER A 224 7.12 -15.04 -8.46
C SER A 224 7.07 -14.42 -7.06
N VAL A 225 8.20 -14.36 -6.34
CA VAL A 225 8.29 -13.73 -5.02
C VAL A 225 8.29 -12.20 -5.11
N LYS A 226 8.92 -11.63 -6.15
CA LYS A 226 8.87 -10.18 -6.40
C LYS A 226 7.53 -9.70 -6.96
N GLN A 227 6.71 -10.60 -7.46
CA GLN A 227 5.29 -10.35 -7.76
C GLN A 227 4.39 -10.31 -6.51
N SER A 228 4.95 -10.06 -5.33
CA SER A 228 4.12 -9.43 -4.31
C SER A 228 3.82 -8.03 -4.85
N ASP A 229 2.65 -7.89 -5.51
CA ASP A 229 2.11 -6.63 -6.01
C ASP A 229 1.84 -5.63 -4.88
N VAL A 230 2.75 -5.59 -3.90
CA VAL A 230 2.69 -4.78 -2.70
C VAL A 230 3.86 -3.82 -2.69
N PHE A 231 3.57 -2.58 -3.02
CA PHE A 231 4.55 -1.51 -2.99
C PHE A 231 4.26 -0.59 -1.81
N PHE A 232 5.31 -0.19 -1.11
CA PHE A 232 5.22 0.73 0.01
C PHE A 232 6.02 1.98 -0.27
N SER A 233 5.47 3.14 0.09
CA SER A 233 6.24 4.36 0.25
C SER A 233 6.10 4.90 1.67
N GLY A 234 7.18 5.44 2.21
CA GLY A 234 7.19 6.01 3.55
C GLY A 234 6.91 5.02 4.69
N LYS A 235 7.37 3.77 4.60
CA LYS A 235 7.24 2.78 5.71
C LYS A 235 7.69 3.36 7.06
N THR A 236 8.71 4.20 7.06
CA THR A 236 9.25 4.83 8.27
C THR A 236 8.42 6.01 8.76
N ASN A 237 7.48 6.52 7.98
CA ASN A 237 6.66 7.67 8.38
C ASN A 237 5.75 7.33 9.56
N ILE A 238 5.25 6.09 9.62
CA ILE A 238 4.45 5.66 10.77
C ILE A 238 5.25 5.72 12.08
N LEU A 239 6.56 5.48 12.02
CA LEU A 239 7.45 5.53 13.18
C LEU A 239 7.71 6.95 13.70
N LYS A 240 7.47 7.97 12.86
CA LYS A 240 7.58 9.38 13.26
C LYS A 240 6.35 9.85 14.04
N GLN A 241 5.30 9.05 14.08
CA GLN A 241 4.07 9.40 14.78
C GLN A 241 4.23 9.21 16.29
N PRO A 242 3.79 10.16 17.12
CA PRO A 242 3.97 10.12 18.58
C PRO A 242 3.40 8.86 19.25
N GLU A 243 2.44 8.20 18.63
CA GLU A 243 1.83 6.97 19.10
C GLU A 243 2.80 5.78 19.13
N TYR A 244 3.87 5.84 18.32
CA TYR A 244 4.85 4.77 18.15
C TYR A 244 6.21 5.10 18.81
N ASN A 245 6.22 5.87 19.91
CA ASN A 245 7.44 6.18 20.65
C ASN A 245 7.96 5.02 21.53
N GLU A 246 7.18 3.95 21.71
CA GLU A 246 7.53 2.79 22.52
C GLU A 246 8.13 1.68 21.63
N PRO A 247 9.29 1.07 22.00
CA PRO A 247 9.96 0.04 21.20
C PRO A 247 9.07 -1.14 20.82
N ASP A 248 8.20 -1.59 21.72
CA ASP A 248 7.29 -2.73 21.48
C ASP A 248 6.23 -2.39 20.43
N LYS A 249 5.71 -1.17 20.43
CA LYS A 249 4.76 -0.70 19.42
C LYS A 249 5.43 -0.56 18.05
N ILE A 250 6.66 -0.04 18.02
CA ILE A 250 7.48 0.04 16.81
C ILE A 250 7.67 -1.35 16.22
N LYS A 251 8.17 -2.29 17.03
CA LYS A 251 8.40 -3.67 16.60
C LYS A 251 7.11 -4.33 16.09
N GLY A 252 6.00 -4.13 16.81
CA GLY A 252 4.71 -4.69 16.43
C GLY A 252 4.22 -4.20 15.08
N ILE A 253 4.31 -2.90 14.80
CA ILE A 253 3.82 -2.35 13.51
C ILE A 253 4.75 -2.71 12.35
N ILE A 254 6.07 -2.69 12.55
CA ILE A 254 7.03 -3.11 11.52
C ILE A 254 6.78 -4.55 11.12
N SER A 255 6.67 -5.48 12.10
CA SER A 255 6.43 -6.89 11.83
C SER A 255 5.13 -7.13 11.03
N LYS A 256 4.09 -6.30 11.25
CA LYS A 256 2.85 -6.37 10.48
C LYS A 256 3.01 -5.83 9.06
N LEU A 257 3.76 -4.75 8.87
CA LEU A 257 4.07 -4.19 7.54
C LEU A 257 4.99 -5.10 6.70
N GLU A 258 5.78 -5.95 7.36
CA GLU A 258 6.62 -6.96 6.71
C GLU A 258 5.86 -8.24 6.36
N ASN A 259 4.72 -8.47 6.99
CA ASN A 259 3.87 -9.63 6.70
C ASN A 259 3.01 -9.36 5.46
N ILE A 260 3.51 -9.78 4.30
CA ILE A 260 2.86 -9.58 3.00
C ILE A 260 1.43 -10.14 2.95
N GLU A 261 1.19 -11.32 3.54
CA GLU A 261 -0.16 -11.91 3.56
C GLU A 261 -1.16 -11.08 4.38
N LEU A 262 -0.69 -10.46 5.47
CA LEU A 262 -1.51 -9.55 6.25
C LEU A 262 -1.79 -8.26 5.48
N VAL A 263 -0.80 -7.74 4.77
CA VAL A 263 -0.92 -6.54 3.95
C VAL A 263 -1.85 -6.77 2.76
N LYS A 264 -1.79 -7.92 2.11
CA LYS A 264 -2.73 -8.30 1.03
C LYS A 264 -4.19 -8.29 1.47
N LYS A 265 -4.49 -8.52 2.75
CA LYS A 265 -5.87 -8.39 3.29
C LYS A 265 -6.41 -6.96 3.29
N ILE A 266 -5.57 -5.96 2.98
CA ILE A 266 -6.01 -4.58 2.78
C ILE A 266 -6.71 -4.42 1.42
N GLU A 267 -6.50 -5.34 0.47
CA GLU A 267 -7.14 -5.33 -0.84
C GLU A 267 -8.66 -5.07 -0.74
N THR A 268 -9.19 -4.35 -1.70
CA THR A 268 -10.62 -4.05 -1.76
C THR A 268 -11.07 -3.92 -3.22
N ASP A 269 -12.27 -4.44 -3.49
CA ASP A 269 -13.00 -4.23 -4.75
C ASP A 269 -14.06 -3.12 -4.61
N ASP A 270 -14.17 -2.53 -3.40
CA ASP A 270 -15.17 -1.48 -3.13
C ASP A 270 -14.88 -0.24 -3.96
N ASP A 271 -15.91 0.25 -4.62
CA ASP A 271 -15.89 1.50 -5.33
C ASP A 271 -16.03 2.68 -4.36
N GLY A 272 -15.11 3.65 -4.46
CA GLY A 272 -15.04 4.77 -3.54
C GLY A 272 -13.94 4.67 -2.50
N VAL A 273 -13.72 5.77 -1.76
CA VAL A 273 -12.71 5.83 -0.71
C VAL A 273 -13.33 5.40 0.62
N ASN A 274 -12.82 4.32 1.19
CA ASN A 274 -13.32 3.73 2.43
C ASN A 274 -12.30 3.93 3.57
N ILE A 275 -12.82 4.17 4.78
CA ILE A 275 -12.03 4.46 5.98
C ILE A 275 -12.33 3.41 7.05
N TYR A 276 -11.28 2.71 7.49
CA TYR A 276 -11.34 1.65 8.50
C TYR A 276 -10.50 2.04 9.71
N ILE A 277 -11.14 2.31 10.84
CA ILE A 277 -10.51 2.84 12.04
C ILE A 277 -10.36 1.73 13.09
N GLY A 278 -9.13 1.52 13.58
CA GLY A 278 -8.86 0.59 14.66
C GLY A 278 -9.27 -0.85 14.32
N GLU A 279 -10.09 -1.48 15.14
CA GLU A 279 -10.47 -2.89 14.96
C GLU A 279 -11.18 -3.21 13.65
N GLU A 280 -11.78 -2.22 12.98
CA GLU A 280 -12.47 -2.40 11.70
C GLU A 280 -11.52 -2.80 10.57
N ASN A 281 -10.24 -2.39 10.63
CA ASN A 281 -9.28 -2.63 9.56
C ASN A 281 -8.66 -4.04 9.56
N LYS A 282 -8.86 -4.83 10.62
CA LYS A 282 -8.31 -6.19 10.81
C LYS A 282 -6.78 -6.31 10.68
N PHE A 283 -6.08 -5.20 10.48
CA PHE A 283 -4.64 -5.13 10.38
C PHE A 283 -4.00 -4.78 11.73
N ASP A 284 -4.42 -3.67 12.34
CA ASP A 284 -3.98 -3.25 13.67
C ASP A 284 -5.01 -2.32 14.33
N LYS A 285 -5.31 -2.59 15.62
CA LYS A 285 -6.30 -1.82 16.40
C LYS A 285 -5.92 -0.36 16.62
N ASP A 286 -4.64 -0.01 16.53
CA ASP A 286 -4.12 1.35 16.77
C ASP A 286 -3.90 2.15 15.48
N VAL A 287 -4.23 1.56 14.33
CA VAL A 287 -4.07 2.14 12.99
C VAL A 287 -5.41 2.50 12.37
N THR A 288 -5.39 3.43 11.45
CA THR A 288 -6.43 3.65 10.45
C THR A 288 -5.89 3.29 9.07
N ILE A 289 -6.73 2.67 8.26
CA ILE A 289 -6.48 2.41 6.84
C ILE A 289 -7.55 3.16 6.03
N ILE A 290 -7.09 4.00 5.11
CA ILE A 290 -7.94 4.68 4.13
C ILE A 290 -7.56 4.10 2.77
N LYS A 291 -8.50 3.49 2.07
CA LYS A 291 -8.24 2.75 0.84
C LYS A 291 -9.32 2.92 -0.21
N THR A 292 -8.95 2.69 -1.47
CA THR A 292 -9.85 2.62 -2.61
C THR A 292 -9.32 1.67 -3.66
N SER A 293 -10.20 1.05 -4.44
CA SER A 293 -9.80 0.34 -5.66
C SER A 293 -9.53 1.33 -6.78
N TYR A 294 -8.70 0.93 -7.74
CA TYR A 294 -8.54 1.62 -9.03
C TYR A 294 -8.61 0.61 -10.17
N LYS A 295 -9.10 1.08 -11.31
CA LYS A 295 -9.13 0.32 -12.57
C LYS A 295 -8.66 1.23 -13.67
N LEU A 296 -7.66 0.78 -14.40
CA LEU A 296 -7.10 1.52 -15.53
C LEU A 296 -6.62 0.55 -16.61
N ASN A 297 -7.23 0.61 -17.79
CA ASN A 297 -6.99 -0.36 -18.86
C ASN A 297 -7.17 -1.80 -18.37
N ASN A 298 -6.08 -2.59 -18.38
CA ASN A 298 -6.04 -3.96 -17.86
C ASN A 298 -5.41 -4.06 -16.46
N GLU A 299 -5.10 -2.95 -15.82
CA GLU A 299 -4.53 -2.92 -14.47
C GLU A 299 -5.61 -2.59 -13.46
N GLU A 300 -5.72 -3.42 -12.44
CA GLU A 300 -6.60 -3.22 -11.30
C GLU A 300 -5.78 -3.33 -10.01
N GLY A 301 -6.22 -2.65 -8.97
CA GLY A 301 -5.55 -2.76 -7.69
C GLY A 301 -6.19 -1.91 -6.61
N THR A 302 -5.51 -1.88 -5.48
CA THR A 302 -5.89 -1.08 -4.31
C THR A 302 -4.78 -0.11 -3.97
N ILE A 303 -5.13 1.14 -3.77
CA ILE A 303 -4.26 2.14 -3.14
C ILE A 303 -4.75 2.41 -1.73
N ALA A 304 -3.83 2.45 -0.77
CA ALA A 304 -4.16 2.64 0.63
C ALA A 304 -3.15 3.54 1.34
N ILE A 305 -3.63 4.24 2.37
CA ILE A 305 -2.82 4.99 3.32
C ILE A 305 -3.02 4.41 4.71
N ILE A 306 -1.91 4.09 5.37
CA ILE A 306 -1.87 3.54 6.72
C ILE A 306 -1.28 4.60 7.66
N GLY A 307 -2.00 4.93 8.71
CA GLY A 307 -1.56 5.90 9.71
C GLY A 307 -2.21 5.66 11.08
N PRO A 308 -1.89 6.48 12.10
CA PRO A 308 -2.50 6.36 13.41
C PRO A 308 -4.00 6.66 13.35
N LYS A 309 -4.76 6.29 14.41
CA LYS A 309 -6.21 6.64 14.48
C LYS A 309 -6.47 8.14 14.33
N ARG A 310 -5.56 9.01 14.75
CA ARG A 310 -5.64 10.46 14.49
C ARG A 310 -4.99 10.80 13.16
N MET A 311 -5.73 10.74 12.08
CA MET A 311 -5.28 11.15 10.75
C MET A 311 -5.90 12.47 10.31
N GLU A 312 -5.27 13.17 9.38
CA GLU A 312 -5.92 14.23 8.59
C GLU A 312 -6.82 13.58 7.53
N TYR A 313 -7.93 13.01 7.99
CA TYR A 313 -8.86 12.23 7.17
C TYR A 313 -9.31 12.97 5.91
N ASP A 314 -9.71 14.24 6.07
CA ASP A 314 -10.17 15.13 5.00
C ASP A 314 -9.14 15.28 3.89
N LYS A 315 -7.88 15.42 4.26
CA LYS A 315 -6.74 15.55 3.35
C LYS A 315 -6.46 14.25 2.61
N VAL A 316 -6.40 13.13 3.34
CA VAL A 316 -6.10 11.81 2.75
C VAL A 316 -7.21 11.38 1.81
N VAL A 317 -8.46 11.52 2.21
CA VAL A 317 -9.62 11.19 1.35
C VAL A 317 -9.60 12.01 0.06
N TYR A 318 -9.35 13.31 0.14
CA TYR A 318 -9.24 14.14 -1.05
C TYR A 318 -8.14 13.68 -2.01
N LEU A 319 -6.94 13.39 -1.48
CA LEU A 319 -5.80 12.94 -2.31
C LEU A 319 -6.08 11.60 -3.02
N LEU A 320 -6.68 10.64 -2.31
CA LEU A 320 -7.04 9.35 -2.91
C LEU A 320 -8.18 9.50 -3.94
N GLN A 321 -9.20 10.33 -3.64
CA GLN A 321 -10.26 10.63 -4.60
C GLN A 321 -9.72 11.33 -5.85
N PHE A 322 -8.80 12.28 -5.67
CA PHE A 322 -8.14 12.98 -6.77
C PHE A 322 -7.39 11.99 -7.67
N LEU A 323 -6.54 11.13 -7.08
CA LEU A 323 -5.78 10.13 -7.82
C LEU A 323 -6.72 9.16 -8.55
N LYS A 324 -7.72 8.60 -7.85
CA LYS A 324 -8.69 7.69 -8.45
C LYS A 324 -9.43 8.35 -9.63
N SER A 325 -9.98 9.55 -9.42
CA SER A 325 -10.74 10.25 -10.46
C SER A 325 -9.92 10.58 -11.70
N TYR A 326 -8.61 10.72 -11.56
CA TYR A 326 -7.71 10.92 -12.70
C TYR A 326 -7.48 9.61 -13.45
N LEU A 327 -7.19 8.52 -12.73
CA LEU A 327 -6.97 7.19 -13.31
C LEU A 327 -8.19 6.66 -14.08
N GLU A 328 -9.40 7.01 -13.65
CA GLU A 328 -10.66 6.56 -14.28
C GLU A 328 -11.12 7.43 -15.47
N ARG A 329 -10.42 8.55 -15.75
CA ARG A 329 -10.75 9.44 -16.90
C ARG A 329 -9.99 9.09 -18.18
N GLU A 330 -8.91 8.34 -18.08
CA GLU A 330 -8.11 7.84 -19.20
C GLU A 330 -8.53 6.41 -19.61
#